data_7977707b57c3fecbc4e369fa7150e426
#
_entry.id   7977707b57c3fecbc4e369fa7150e426
#
_cell.length_a   1.000
_cell.length_b   1.000
_cell.length_c   1.000
_cell.angle_alpha   90.00
_cell.angle_beta   90.00
_cell.angle_gamma   90.00
#
_symmetry.space_group_name_H-M   'P 1'
#
loop_
_entity.id
_entity.type
_entity.pdbx_description
1 polymer ?
#
loop_
_entity_poly.entity_id
_entity_poly.type
_entity_poly.pdbx_seq_one_letter_code
_entity_poly.pdbx_strand_id
1 'polypeptide(L)'
;MQHKLLFSAIALALSYSAQAVIVPEGTQLDEKQHIVINNGAEPQSFDPQKTEGVPESNVAYQLLEGLVTSDSEGKLQPGVAESWENTPDFKTWTFHLRKDAKWSNGDPVTAHDFVFAWRRLVDPTTAAPYASYLSYLQVENAQDIIDGKKKPVELGVEAKDDYTFVVHATNPVPYAVSLTTHQSLLPLPQKVVEKLGDAWVKKENYVGNGAYKLANHIINEKIEFERNPLYWNDKETVINSATFLAIENPSTDVARYRAGDLDMTSYALPPEQFAKLQKELPGEVFTTRTLATYSYELNNKKAPFDNVNVRKALNLSLDRNVITDKVLVQGQTPTYVFTPTYIEEGHLIQQPAYSKEPMAQRNEEAIKLLEEAGYSKANPLKFSILYNTNENHKKVAIAAASMWKANTKGLIDVKLENQEWKTYIDSRRAGRYDAARAGWNADYNQATTFGNYFLSNSSNNTAKYANPEYDEAIAESYVATDAEGRAKAYAKAEEILAKDFGIVPIFNYVNPRLVKPYVKGYSGKDPQDHIYLRNLYIIKH
;
A
#
# COMPACT_ATOMS: atom_id res chain seq x y z
N MET A 1 -17.91 15.19 58.31
CA MET A 1 -17.50 16.08 57.21
C MET A 1 -16.64 15.24 56.24
N GLN A 2 -17.23 14.74 55.19
CA GLN A 2 -16.53 13.97 54.14
C GLN A 2 -16.27 14.90 52.96
N HIS A 3 -15.00 15.22 52.70
CA HIS A 3 -14.61 15.96 51.52
C HIS A 3 -14.57 15.00 50.31
N LYS A 4 -15.51 15.17 49.40
CA LYS A 4 -15.44 14.58 48.04
C LYS A 4 -14.47 15.41 47.20
N LEU A 5 -13.31 14.85 46.89
CA LEU A 5 -12.41 15.36 45.88
C LEU A 5 -12.99 15.02 44.51
N LEU A 6 -13.47 16.02 43.76
CA LEU A 6 -13.75 15.94 42.35
C LEU A 6 -12.40 15.98 41.60
N PHE A 7 -12.02 14.90 40.97
CA PHE A 7 -10.99 14.90 39.93
C PHE A 7 -11.64 15.35 38.63
N SER A 8 -11.42 16.61 38.26
CA SER A 8 -11.68 17.08 36.90
C SER A 8 -10.57 16.57 35.99
N ALA A 9 -10.87 15.60 35.11
CA ALA A 9 -10.01 15.24 34.02
C ALA A 9 -10.05 16.39 33.01
N ILE A 10 -8.97 17.15 32.91
CA ILE A 10 -8.75 18.13 31.84
C ILE A 10 -8.32 17.32 30.62
N ALA A 11 -9.24 17.10 29.70
CA ALA A 11 -8.90 16.64 28.36
C ALA A 11 -8.14 17.78 27.65
N LEU A 12 -6.84 17.62 27.44
CA LEU A 12 -6.09 18.48 26.55
C LEU A 12 -6.54 18.15 25.11
N ALA A 13 -7.46 18.93 24.60
CA ALA A 13 -7.72 18.97 23.16
C ALA A 13 -6.50 19.62 22.48
N LEU A 14 -5.61 18.80 21.92
CA LEU A 14 -4.57 19.24 21.02
C LEU A 14 -5.26 19.69 19.72
N SER A 15 -5.45 20.99 19.56
CA SER A 15 -5.89 21.58 18.29
C SER A 15 -4.76 21.40 17.28
N TYR A 16 -4.80 20.35 16.48
CA TYR A 16 -3.97 20.23 15.29
C TYR A 16 -4.58 21.16 14.23
N SER A 17 -3.90 22.26 13.94
CA SER A 17 -4.19 23.01 12.71
C SER A 17 -3.72 22.19 11.53
N ALA A 18 -4.61 21.88 10.57
CA ALA A 18 -4.26 21.26 9.33
C ALA A 18 -3.18 22.12 8.65
N GLN A 19 -1.96 21.62 8.54
CA GLN A 19 -0.90 22.29 7.81
C GLN A 19 -1.06 21.92 6.33
N ALA A 20 -1.63 22.83 5.57
CA ALA A 20 -1.53 22.85 4.13
C ALA A 20 -0.08 23.12 3.68
N VAL A 21 0.16 23.02 2.39
CA VAL A 21 1.44 23.48 1.79
C VAL A 21 1.77 24.88 2.25
N ILE A 22 2.80 25.00 3.09
CA ILE A 22 3.36 26.30 3.43
C ILE A 22 4.19 26.75 2.24
N VAL A 23 3.62 27.61 1.38
CA VAL A 23 4.41 28.34 0.39
C VAL A 23 5.22 29.39 1.17
N PRO A 24 6.57 29.31 1.17
CA PRO A 24 7.39 30.27 1.91
C PRO A 24 7.08 31.71 1.44
N GLU A 25 7.05 32.64 2.40
CA GLU A 25 6.83 34.07 2.09
C GLU A 25 7.87 34.56 1.07
N GLY A 26 7.42 35.34 0.08
CA GLY A 26 8.27 35.83 -1.00
C GLY A 26 8.51 34.84 -2.16
N THR A 27 7.97 33.64 -2.09
CA THR A 27 8.04 32.68 -3.21
C THR A 27 7.30 33.21 -4.43
N GLN A 28 7.99 33.29 -5.57
CA GLN A 28 7.35 33.62 -6.84
C GLN A 28 6.76 32.35 -7.45
N LEU A 29 5.45 32.22 -7.41
CA LEU A 29 4.74 31.13 -8.05
C LEU A 29 4.70 31.33 -9.58
N ASP A 30 4.73 30.24 -10.32
CA ASP A 30 4.43 30.25 -11.76
C ASP A 30 2.95 30.60 -11.99
N GLU A 31 2.66 31.29 -13.08
CA GLU A 31 1.28 31.62 -13.44
C GLU A 31 0.46 30.38 -13.78
N LYS A 32 1.12 29.37 -14.36
CA LYS A 32 0.51 28.10 -14.73
C LYS A 32 0.76 27.05 -13.63
N GLN A 33 -0.15 26.93 -12.69
CA GLN A 33 -0.15 25.88 -11.68
C GLN A 33 -0.77 24.59 -12.23
N HIS A 34 -0.09 23.98 -13.22
CA HIS A 34 -0.44 22.68 -13.83
C HIS A 34 0.73 21.74 -13.76
N ILE A 35 0.53 20.52 -13.30
CA ILE A 35 1.56 19.51 -13.15
C ILE A 35 1.27 18.24 -13.93
N VAL A 36 2.29 17.66 -14.57
CA VAL A 36 2.20 16.39 -15.30
C VAL A 36 3.05 15.34 -14.57
N ILE A 37 2.39 14.28 -14.09
CA ILE A 37 3.01 13.20 -13.30
C ILE A 37 2.77 11.86 -14.02
N ASN A 38 3.77 10.97 -14.03
CA ASN A 38 3.52 9.59 -14.44
C ASN A 38 2.96 8.76 -13.28
N ASN A 39 1.76 8.19 -13.47
CA ASN A 39 1.08 7.31 -12.53
C ASN A 39 1.63 5.86 -12.56
N GLY A 40 2.45 5.52 -13.54
CA GLY A 40 3.06 4.20 -13.69
C GLY A 40 2.20 3.17 -14.41
N ALA A 41 0.89 3.19 -14.23
CA ALA A 41 -0.04 2.30 -14.92
C ALA A 41 -1.46 2.87 -14.96
N GLU A 42 -2.31 2.30 -15.81
CA GLU A 42 -3.75 2.54 -15.80
C GLU A 42 -4.38 1.95 -14.54
N PRO A 43 -5.16 2.69 -13.74
CA PRO A 43 -5.86 2.15 -12.58
C PRO A 43 -6.99 1.17 -13.01
N GLN A 44 -7.21 0.13 -12.21
CA GLN A 44 -8.27 -0.85 -12.45
C GLN A 44 -9.66 -0.20 -12.43
N SER A 45 -9.87 0.74 -11.52
CA SER A 45 -11.13 1.46 -11.30
C SER A 45 -10.86 2.76 -10.54
N PHE A 46 -11.83 3.67 -10.57
CA PHE A 46 -11.89 4.84 -9.67
C PHE A 46 -12.74 4.59 -8.42
N ASP A 47 -13.28 3.38 -8.23
CA ASP A 47 -13.90 2.96 -6.99
C ASP A 47 -12.82 2.51 -6.00
N PRO A 48 -12.54 3.25 -4.90
CA PRO A 48 -11.45 2.94 -4.00
C PRO A 48 -11.65 1.62 -3.25
N GLN A 49 -12.86 1.09 -3.23
CA GLN A 49 -13.16 -0.19 -2.59
C GLN A 49 -13.05 -1.40 -3.54
N LYS A 50 -12.86 -1.16 -4.84
CA LYS A 50 -12.70 -2.21 -5.87
C LYS A 50 -11.27 -2.30 -6.42
N THR A 51 -10.30 -1.74 -5.70
CA THR A 51 -8.91 -1.60 -6.16
C THR A 51 -7.91 -1.90 -5.05
N GLU A 52 -6.63 -2.15 -5.43
CA GLU A 52 -5.60 -2.52 -4.47
C GLU A 52 -4.18 -2.00 -4.77
N GLY A 53 -3.99 -1.20 -5.79
CA GLY A 53 -2.65 -0.82 -6.23
C GLY A 53 -2.27 0.63 -5.97
N VAL A 54 -0.99 0.95 -6.14
CA VAL A 54 -0.47 2.33 -6.06
C VAL A 54 -1.06 3.22 -7.15
N PRO A 55 -1.20 2.78 -8.42
CA PRO A 55 -1.83 3.61 -9.45
C PRO A 55 -3.26 4.04 -9.10
N GLU A 56 -4.00 3.18 -8.42
CA GLU A 56 -5.37 3.44 -7.96
C GLU A 56 -5.39 4.40 -6.78
N SER A 57 -4.54 4.17 -5.77
CA SER A 57 -4.48 5.02 -4.58
C SER A 57 -4.05 6.44 -4.91
N ASN A 58 -3.11 6.61 -5.84
CA ASN A 58 -2.69 7.92 -6.32
C ASN A 58 -3.86 8.75 -6.86
N VAL A 59 -4.79 8.12 -7.57
CA VAL A 59 -5.99 8.79 -8.10
C VAL A 59 -7.02 9.02 -6.99
N ALA A 60 -7.27 7.99 -6.16
CA ALA A 60 -8.28 8.06 -5.11
C ALA A 60 -8.00 9.22 -4.13
N TYR A 61 -6.75 9.44 -3.75
CA TYR A 61 -6.34 10.51 -2.83
C TYR A 61 -6.42 11.93 -3.42
N GLN A 62 -6.56 12.09 -4.74
CA GLN A 62 -6.85 13.39 -5.33
C GLN A 62 -8.36 13.68 -5.32
N LEU A 63 -9.16 12.65 -5.57
CA LEU A 63 -10.61 12.76 -5.77
C LEU A 63 -11.40 12.65 -4.46
N LEU A 64 -10.86 11.97 -3.44
CA LEU A 64 -11.51 11.70 -2.16
C LEU A 64 -10.57 12.03 -1.00
N GLU A 65 -11.14 12.44 0.13
CA GLU A 65 -10.43 12.64 1.40
C GLU A 65 -11.14 11.89 2.52
N GLY A 66 -10.35 11.15 3.32
CA GLY A 66 -10.82 10.35 4.45
C GLY A 66 -10.95 11.14 5.76
N LEU A 67 -11.17 10.40 6.85
CA LEU A 67 -11.19 10.97 8.21
C LEU A 67 -9.88 11.69 8.51
N VAL A 68 -8.77 11.03 8.23
CA VAL A 68 -7.40 11.50 8.46
C VAL A 68 -6.62 11.40 7.15
N THR A 69 -5.66 12.25 6.95
CA THR A 69 -4.76 12.29 5.81
C THR A 69 -3.30 12.42 6.27
N SER A 70 -2.35 12.62 5.34
CA SER A 70 -0.94 12.80 5.66
C SER A 70 -0.38 14.06 5.00
N ASP A 71 0.66 14.63 5.62
CA ASP A 71 1.50 15.67 5.01
C ASP A 71 2.54 15.05 4.04
N SER A 72 3.41 15.88 3.49
CA SER A 72 4.46 15.45 2.55
C SER A 72 5.58 14.60 3.19
N GLU A 73 5.61 14.45 4.51
CA GLU A 73 6.55 13.60 5.24
C GLU A 73 5.88 12.33 5.83
N GLY A 74 4.59 12.11 5.51
CA GLY A 74 3.83 10.96 6.00
C GLY A 74 3.26 11.12 7.42
N LYS A 75 3.31 12.33 8.01
CA LYS A 75 2.73 12.59 9.32
C LYS A 75 1.22 12.76 9.21
N LEU A 76 0.48 12.13 10.13
CA LEU A 76 -0.96 12.21 10.17
C LEU A 76 -1.45 13.65 10.35
N GLN A 77 -2.46 14.00 9.56
CA GLN A 77 -3.11 15.32 9.55
C GLN A 77 -4.63 15.16 9.59
N PRO A 78 -5.37 16.09 10.21
CA PRO A 78 -6.81 16.15 10.08
C PRO A 78 -7.24 16.23 8.61
N GLY A 79 -8.20 15.36 8.23
CA GLY A 79 -8.89 15.41 6.96
C GLY A 79 -10.33 15.89 7.14
N VAL A 80 -11.32 15.07 6.77
CA VAL A 80 -12.74 15.33 7.05
C VAL A 80 -13.03 15.34 8.56
N ALA A 81 -12.29 14.54 9.36
CA ALA A 81 -12.32 14.69 10.82
C ALA A 81 -11.36 15.82 11.26
N GLU A 82 -11.89 16.82 11.96
CA GLU A 82 -11.08 17.90 12.54
C GLU A 82 -10.44 17.51 13.87
N SER A 83 -11.00 16.50 14.55
CA SER A 83 -10.46 15.92 15.78
C SER A 83 -11.02 14.52 16.02
N TRP A 84 -10.37 13.80 16.94
CA TRP A 84 -10.80 12.47 17.36
C TRP A 84 -10.40 12.20 18.80
N GLU A 85 -11.14 11.28 19.42
CA GLU A 85 -10.88 10.81 20.78
C GLU A 85 -11.14 9.30 20.86
N ASN A 86 -10.62 8.68 21.91
CA ASN A 86 -10.80 7.25 22.17
C ASN A 86 -11.10 6.98 23.64
N THR A 87 -11.74 5.85 23.91
CA THR A 87 -11.84 5.31 25.27
C THR A 87 -10.46 4.85 25.77
N PRO A 88 -10.22 4.85 27.12
CA PRO A 88 -8.92 4.47 27.69
C PRO A 88 -8.43 3.06 27.29
N ASP A 89 -9.33 2.17 26.89
CA ASP A 89 -9.05 0.81 26.43
C ASP A 89 -8.83 0.72 24.92
N PHE A 90 -8.84 1.84 24.19
CA PHE A 90 -8.68 1.93 22.73
C PHE A 90 -9.68 1.07 21.92
N LYS A 91 -10.86 0.80 22.46
CA LYS A 91 -11.92 0.01 21.78
C LYS A 91 -13.00 0.86 21.14
N THR A 92 -13.19 2.09 21.57
CA THR A 92 -14.13 3.01 20.93
C THR A 92 -13.39 4.26 20.48
N TRP A 93 -13.54 4.59 19.20
CA TRP A 93 -12.98 5.78 18.58
C TRP A 93 -14.09 6.66 18.09
N THR A 94 -14.05 7.95 18.45
CA THR A 94 -15.01 8.96 18.02
C THR A 94 -14.31 10.00 17.18
N PHE A 95 -14.79 10.20 15.96
CA PHE A 95 -14.27 11.19 15.04
C PHE A 95 -15.28 12.33 14.89
N HIS A 96 -14.83 13.56 15.14
CA HIS A 96 -15.62 14.78 15.00
C HIS A 96 -15.36 15.36 13.61
N LEU A 97 -16.40 15.35 12.76
CA LEU A 97 -16.28 15.76 11.38
C LEU A 97 -16.49 17.27 11.25
N ARG A 98 -15.74 17.87 10.32
CA ARG A 98 -15.92 19.28 9.97
C ARG A 98 -17.25 19.52 9.25
N LYS A 99 -17.88 20.65 9.55
CA LYS A 99 -19.19 21.01 8.98
C LYS A 99 -19.10 21.67 7.61
N ASP A 100 -17.91 22.08 7.19
CA ASP A 100 -17.63 22.74 5.91
C ASP A 100 -17.13 21.79 4.83
N ALA A 101 -16.93 20.50 5.12
CA ALA A 101 -16.61 19.48 4.13
C ALA A 101 -17.84 19.24 3.21
N LYS A 102 -17.59 19.30 1.88
CA LYS A 102 -18.62 19.13 0.86
C LYS A 102 -18.19 18.16 -0.21
N TRP A 103 -19.14 17.45 -0.73
CA TRP A 103 -19.04 16.77 -2.00
C TRP A 103 -18.96 17.79 -3.16
N SER A 104 -18.37 17.39 -4.29
CA SER A 104 -18.22 18.26 -5.47
C SER A 104 -19.54 18.67 -6.13
N ASN A 105 -20.66 18.03 -5.78
CA ASN A 105 -22.02 18.42 -6.15
C ASN A 105 -22.68 19.42 -5.19
N GLY A 106 -21.99 19.81 -4.11
CA GLY A 106 -22.42 20.76 -3.09
C GLY A 106 -23.12 20.15 -1.86
N ASP A 107 -23.43 18.87 -1.86
CA ASP A 107 -23.98 18.19 -0.67
C ASP A 107 -22.94 18.17 0.47
N PRO A 108 -23.36 18.22 1.76
CA PRO A 108 -22.45 18.07 2.88
C PRO A 108 -21.86 16.63 2.93
N VAL A 109 -20.62 16.50 3.36
CA VAL A 109 -20.03 15.21 3.75
C VAL A 109 -20.42 14.94 5.19
N THR A 110 -21.02 13.79 5.45
CA THR A 110 -21.55 13.44 6.77
C THR A 110 -21.02 12.10 7.29
N ALA A 111 -21.21 11.84 8.58
CA ALA A 111 -20.90 10.55 9.20
C ALA A 111 -21.65 9.38 8.55
N HIS A 112 -22.83 9.63 7.97
CA HIS A 112 -23.61 8.63 7.24
C HIS A 112 -22.88 8.12 5.98
N ASP A 113 -22.14 8.99 5.28
CA ASP A 113 -21.32 8.60 4.11
C ASP A 113 -20.19 7.63 4.51
N PHE A 114 -19.57 7.82 5.68
CA PHE A 114 -18.59 6.89 6.24
C PHE A 114 -19.22 5.57 6.67
N VAL A 115 -20.36 5.61 7.37
CA VAL A 115 -21.10 4.39 7.74
C VAL A 115 -21.47 3.57 6.51
N PHE A 116 -22.00 4.24 5.49
CA PHE A 116 -22.33 3.61 4.21
C PHE A 116 -21.10 2.97 3.55
N ALA A 117 -19.99 3.72 3.42
CA ALA A 117 -18.76 3.26 2.80
C ALA A 117 -18.18 2.04 3.53
N TRP A 118 -18.09 2.07 4.87
CA TRP A 118 -17.48 1.00 5.64
C TRP A 118 -18.36 -0.27 5.65
N ARG A 119 -19.68 -0.12 5.68
CA ARG A 119 -20.62 -1.25 5.51
C ARG A 119 -20.52 -1.88 4.14
N ARG A 120 -20.37 -1.06 3.09
CA ARG A 120 -20.19 -1.54 1.71
C ARG A 120 -18.87 -2.28 1.55
N LEU A 121 -17.79 -1.84 2.22
CA LEU A 121 -16.48 -2.50 2.15
C LEU A 121 -16.51 -3.95 2.60
N VAL A 122 -17.22 -4.26 3.68
CA VAL A 122 -17.32 -5.63 4.24
C VAL A 122 -18.45 -6.45 3.65
N ASP A 123 -19.34 -5.84 2.86
CA ASP A 123 -20.42 -6.55 2.19
C ASP A 123 -19.85 -7.51 1.14
N PRO A 124 -20.08 -8.84 1.25
CA PRO A 124 -19.59 -9.81 0.27
C PRO A 124 -20.00 -9.50 -1.18
N THR A 125 -21.14 -8.83 -1.38
CA THR A 125 -21.65 -8.46 -2.71
C THR A 125 -20.79 -7.40 -3.38
N THR A 126 -20.05 -6.60 -2.62
CA THR A 126 -19.09 -5.61 -3.13
C THR A 126 -17.87 -6.29 -3.74
N ALA A 127 -17.52 -7.49 -3.26
CA ALA A 127 -16.30 -8.23 -3.64
C ALA A 127 -15.03 -7.37 -3.53
N ALA A 128 -14.93 -6.60 -2.43
CA ALA A 128 -13.83 -5.67 -2.21
C ALA A 128 -12.51 -6.43 -1.98
N PRO A 129 -11.41 -6.05 -2.68
CA PRO A 129 -10.07 -6.58 -2.41
C PRO A 129 -9.63 -6.44 -0.96
N TYR A 130 -9.98 -5.34 -0.34
CA TYR A 130 -9.65 -5.00 1.05
C TYR A 130 -10.81 -5.25 2.03
N ALA A 131 -11.70 -6.22 1.75
CA ALA A 131 -12.81 -6.55 2.66
C ALA A 131 -12.34 -6.81 4.09
N SER A 132 -11.20 -7.51 4.27
CA SER A 132 -10.63 -7.81 5.59
C SER A 132 -10.05 -6.60 6.34
N TYR A 133 -9.96 -5.42 5.71
CA TYR A 133 -9.27 -4.26 6.32
C TYR A 133 -9.94 -3.79 7.64
N LEU A 134 -11.27 -3.84 7.71
CA LEU A 134 -11.99 -3.53 8.96
C LEU A 134 -11.82 -4.60 10.04
N SER A 135 -11.49 -5.85 9.66
CA SER A 135 -11.08 -6.88 10.62
C SER A 135 -9.69 -6.58 11.21
N TYR A 136 -8.78 -5.95 10.43
CA TYR A 136 -7.48 -5.48 10.92
C TYR A 136 -7.63 -4.33 11.91
N LEU A 137 -8.60 -3.44 11.69
CA LEU A 137 -9.02 -2.39 12.62
C LEU A 137 -9.86 -2.96 13.80
N GLN A 138 -10.05 -4.27 13.86
CA GLN A 138 -10.83 -4.99 14.89
C GLN A 138 -12.28 -4.49 15.02
N VAL A 139 -12.87 -3.92 13.96
CA VAL A 139 -14.24 -3.43 13.99
C VAL A 139 -15.20 -4.57 14.31
N GLU A 140 -16.09 -4.37 15.28
CA GLU A 140 -17.06 -5.37 15.71
C GLU A 140 -17.86 -5.90 14.51
N ASN A 141 -18.01 -7.23 14.44
CA ASN A 141 -18.73 -7.97 13.41
C ASN A 141 -18.11 -7.94 11.99
N ALA A 142 -16.98 -7.26 11.76
CA ALA A 142 -16.42 -7.13 10.40
C ALA A 142 -16.18 -8.53 9.76
N GLN A 143 -15.49 -9.44 10.45
CA GLN A 143 -15.21 -10.77 9.90
C GLN A 143 -16.48 -11.61 9.72
N ASP A 144 -17.43 -11.58 10.67
CA ASP A 144 -18.70 -12.32 10.55
C ASP A 144 -19.54 -11.85 9.36
N ILE A 145 -19.47 -10.56 9.02
CA ILE A 145 -20.14 -10.01 7.83
C ILE A 145 -19.45 -10.50 6.55
N ILE A 146 -18.12 -10.43 6.49
CA ILE A 146 -17.33 -10.93 5.36
C ILE A 146 -17.61 -12.41 5.10
N ASP A 147 -17.75 -13.20 6.17
CA ASP A 147 -18.09 -14.63 6.12
C ASP A 147 -19.57 -14.89 5.79
N GLY A 148 -20.40 -13.87 5.65
CA GLY A 148 -21.84 -13.99 5.39
C GLY A 148 -22.68 -14.45 6.58
N LYS A 149 -22.13 -14.46 7.80
CA LYS A 149 -22.82 -14.84 9.04
C LYS A 149 -23.69 -13.71 9.60
N LYS A 150 -23.33 -12.46 9.30
CA LYS A 150 -24.05 -11.24 9.71
C LYS A 150 -24.30 -10.31 8.54
N LYS A 151 -25.21 -9.35 8.74
CA LYS A 151 -25.55 -8.35 7.71
C LYS A 151 -24.64 -7.12 7.85
N PRO A 152 -24.34 -6.37 6.76
CA PRO A 152 -23.52 -5.15 6.81
C PRO A 152 -24.02 -4.09 7.80
N VAL A 153 -25.32 -4.01 8.06
CA VAL A 153 -25.91 -3.09 9.03
C VAL A 153 -25.48 -3.34 10.47
N GLU A 154 -24.99 -4.56 10.79
CA GLU A 154 -24.53 -4.96 12.13
C GLU A 154 -23.05 -4.61 12.37
N LEU A 155 -22.36 -4.00 11.38
CA LEU A 155 -20.98 -3.54 11.54
C LEU A 155 -20.90 -2.52 12.69
N GLY A 156 -19.86 -2.65 13.54
CA GLY A 156 -19.63 -1.80 14.72
C GLY A 156 -19.24 -0.36 14.37
N VAL A 157 -20.01 0.30 13.52
CA VAL A 157 -19.87 1.71 13.17
C VAL A 157 -21.21 2.43 13.22
N GLU A 158 -21.22 3.67 13.70
CA GLU A 158 -22.45 4.47 13.76
C GLU A 158 -22.21 5.95 13.44
N ALA A 159 -23.20 6.59 12.85
CA ALA A 159 -23.34 8.03 12.81
C ALA A 159 -24.21 8.45 13.99
N LYS A 160 -23.58 8.94 15.06
CA LYS A 160 -24.29 9.42 16.26
C LYS A 160 -25.11 10.68 15.95
N ASP A 161 -24.61 11.48 15.02
CA ASP A 161 -25.25 12.59 14.34
C ASP A 161 -24.55 12.80 13.00
N ASP A 162 -24.93 13.84 12.24
CA ASP A 162 -24.36 14.11 10.90
C ASP A 162 -22.83 14.32 10.92
N TYR A 163 -22.25 14.72 12.06
CA TYR A 163 -20.84 15.10 12.17
C TYR A 163 -20.08 14.35 13.26
N THR A 164 -20.65 13.29 13.79
CA THR A 164 -19.99 12.42 14.79
C THR A 164 -20.02 10.97 14.30
N PHE A 165 -18.87 10.48 13.89
CA PHE A 165 -18.66 9.10 13.43
C PHE A 165 -17.99 8.29 14.54
N VAL A 166 -18.57 7.15 14.91
CA VAL A 166 -18.06 6.29 16.00
C VAL A 166 -17.73 4.90 15.46
N VAL A 167 -16.60 4.36 15.93
CA VAL A 167 -16.11 3.02 15.60
C VAL A 167 -15.94 2.22 16.86
N HIS A 168 -16.54 1.03 16.92
CA HIS A 168 -16.42 0.06 18.01
C HIS A 168 -15.56 -1.12 17.60
N ALA A 169 -14.49 -1.37 18.36
CA ALA A 169 -13.56 -2.47 18.15
C ALA A 169 -13.69 -3.54 19.23
N THR A 170 -13.52 -4.80 18.88
CA THR A 170 -13.53 -5.95 19.81
C THR A 170 -12.29 -5.99 20.67
N ASN A 171 -11.14 -5.58 20.13
CA ASN A 171 -9.85 -5.54 20.82
C ASN A 171 -9.26 -4.12 20.81
N PRO A 172 -8.31 -3.79 21.70
CA PRO A 172 -7.61 -2.51 21.68
C PRO A 172 -6.87 -2.25 20.35
N VAL A 173 -7.06 -1.08 19.75
CA VAL A 173 -6.34 -0.66 18.54
C VAL A 173 -5.74 0.73 18.75
N PRO A 174 -4.62 0.87 19.47
CA PRO A 174 -4.03 2.17 19.77
C PRO A 174 -3.50 2.93 18.54
N TYR A 175 -3.34 2.25 17.42
CA TYR A 175 -2.93 2.79 16.12
C TYR A 175 -4.09 2.96 15.12
N ALA A 176 -5.34 2.90 15.58
CA ALA A 176 -6.55 2.96 14.73
C ALA A 176 -6.56 4.16 13.78
N VAL A 177 -6.11 5.34 14.23
CA VAL A 177 -6.11 6.56 13.42
C VAL A 177 -5.27 6.40 12.16
N SER A 178 -4.11 5.74 12.23
CA SER A 178 -3.26 5.52 11.06
C SER A 178 -3.92 4.61 10.01
N LEU A 179 -4.75 3.64 10.44
CA LEU A 179 -5.48 2.80 9.50
C LEU A 179 -6.54 3.59 8.71
N THR A 180 -7.08 4.67 9.28
CA THR A 180 -8.14 5.45 8.62
C THR A 180 -7.64 6.27 7.42
N THR A 181 -6.33 6.32 7.17
CA THR A 181 -5.75 6.98 5.99
C THR A 181 -5.88 6.15 4.71
N HIS A 182 -6.14 4.84 4.82
CA HIS A 182 -6.15 3.94 3.67
C HIS A 182 -7.33 4.20 2.73
N GLN A 183 -7.09 4.07 1.42
CA GLN A 183 -8.08 4.36 0.37
C GLN A 183 -9.41 3.60 0.52
N SER A 184 -9.39 2.36 1.03
CA SER A 184 -10.60 1.56 1.20
C SER A 184 -11.58 2.11 2.23
N LEU A 185 -11.11 3.00 3.14
CA LEU A 185 -11.90 3.63 4.20
C LEU A 185 -12.36 5.07 3.85
N LEU A 186 -12.06 5.54 2.64
CA LEU A 186 -12.56 6.82 2.15
C LEU A 186 -14.10 6.84 2.13
N PRO A 187 -14.74 7.99 2.41
CA PRO A 187 -16.19 8.11 2.33
C PRO A 187 -16.66 7.98 0.89
N LEU A 188 -17.87 7.50 0.71
CA LEU A 188 -18.51 7.41 -0.60
C LEU A 188 -19.81 8.24 -0.62
N PRO A 189 -20.13 8.92 -1.72
CA PRO A 189 -21.35 9.70 -1.86
C PRO A 189 -22.57 8.77 -1.95
N GLN A 190 -23.13 8.36 -0.80
CA GLN A 190 -24.17 7.33 -0.68
C GLN A 190 -25.27 7.46 -1.72
N LYS A 191 -25.89 8.64 -1.81
CA LYS A 191 -27.00 8.90 -2.74
C LYS A 191 -26.64 8.66 -4.21
N VAL A 192 -25.38 8.96 -4.58
CA VAL A 192 -24.90 8.80 -5.96
C VAL A 192 -24.62 7.32 -6.24
N VAL A 193 -23.93 6.63 -5.30
CA VAL A 193 -23.59 5.21 -5.43
C VAL A 193 -24.86 4.35 -5.47
N GLU A 194 -25.81 4.59 -4.57
CA GLU A 194 -27.09 3.83 -4.55
C GLU A 194 -27.92 4.06 -5.81
N LYS A 195 -27.90 5.28 -6.37
CA LYS A 195 -28.66 5.62 -7.58
C LYS A 195 -28.05 5.02 -8.85
N LEU A 196 -26.72 4.99 -8.96
CA LEU A 196 -26.01 4.71 -10.21
C LEU A 196 -25.32 3.33 -10.23
N GLY A 197 -25.23 2.64 -9.08
CA GLY A 197 -24.46 1.39 -8.97
C GLY A 197 -23.03 1.59 -9.48
N ASP A 198 -22.48 0.62 -10.20
CA ASP A 198 -21.10 0.68 -10.71
C ASP A 198 -20.84 1.83 -11.70
N ALA A 199 -21.88 2.48 -12.21
CA ALA A 199 -21.71 3.63 -13.11
C ALA A 199 -21.32 4.93 -12.39
N TRP A 200 -21.30 4.95 -11.06
CA TRP A 200 -20.94 6.16 -10.28
C TRP A 200 -19.49 6.61 -10.53
N VAL A 201 -18.58 5.68 -10.88
CA VAL A 201 -17.18 5.98 -11.16
C VAL A 201 -16.91 6.58 -12.55
N LYS A 202 -17.92 6.62 -13.43
CA LYS A 202 -17.77 7.26 -14.74
C LYS A 202 -17.57 8.76 -14.56
N LYS A 203 -16.72 9.36 -15.40
CA LYS A 203 -16.37 10.79 -15.33
C LYS A 203 -17.59 11.69 -15.11
N GLU A 204 -18.63 11.51 -15.90
CA GLU A 204 -19.86 12.32 -15.87
C GLU A 204 -20.68 12.17 -14.58
N ASN A 205 -20.41 11.13 -13.81
CA ASN A 205 -21.15 10.78 -12.59
C ASN A 205 -20.31 10.95 -11.32
N TYR A 206 -18.99 11.10 -11.48
CA TYR A 206 -18.07 11.06 -10.35
C TYR A 206 -18.26 12.25 -9.41
N VAL A 207 -18.58 11.96 -8.16
CA VAL A 207 -18.71 12.94 -7.09
C VAL A 207 -17.69 12.61 -6.01
N GLY A 208 -16.73 13.49 -5.82
CA GLY A 208 -15.67 13.36 -4.80
C GLY A 208 -15.72 14.49 -3.79
N ASN A 209 -15.03 14.31 -2.67
CA ASN A 209 -14.85 15.32 -1.62
C ASN A 209 -13.39 15.76 -1.46
N GLY A 210 -12.50 15.32 -2.36
CA GLY A 210 -11.09 15.67 -2.36
C GLY A 210 -10.79 17.04 -2.93
N ALA A 211 -9.50 17.39 -2.93
CA ALA A 211 -9.02 18.68 -3.44
C ALA A 211 -9.21 18.85 -4.96
N TYR A 212 -9.42 17.75 -5.68
CA TYR A 212 -9.59 17.77 -7.13
C TYR A 212 -10.84 16.99 -7.57
N LYS A 213 -11.31 17.34 -8.77
CA LYS A 213 -12.37 16.65 -9.51
C LYS A 213 -11.77 15.95 -10.72
N LEU A 214 -12.40 14.86 -11.15
CA LEU A 214 -12.06 14.15 -12.38
C LEU A 214 -12.52 14.98 -13.59
N ALA A 215 -11.58 15.62 -14.29
CA ALA A 215 -11.86 16.46 -15.44
C ALA A 215 -11.95 15.65 -16.74
N ASN A 216 -11.05 14.67 -16.93
CA ASN A 216 -11.06 13.81 -18.11
C ASN A 216 -10.36 12.48 -17.83
N HIS A 217 -10.68 11.45 -18.63
CA HIS A 217 -10.02 10.15 -18.58
C HIS A 217 -9.99 9.55 -19.99
N ILE A 218 -8.78 9.23 -20.46
CA ILE A 218 -8.53 8.48 -21.68
C ILE A 218 -7.77 7.23 -21.27
N ILE A 219 -8.42 6.08 -21.38
CA ILE A 219 -7.92 4.78 -20.95
C ILE A 219 -6.53 4.50 -21.55
N ASN A 220 -5.58 4.05 -20.71
CA ASN A 220 -4.19 3.77 -21.05
C ASN A 220 -3.40 4.98 -21.59
N GLU A 221 -3.90 6.18 -21.42
CA GLU A 221 -3.22 7.41 -21.83
C GLU A 221 -3.07 8.38 -20.68
N LYS A 222 -4.19 8.95 -20.18
CA LYS A 222 -4.16 10.01 -19.17
C LYS A 222 -5.43 10.12 -18.34
N ILE A 223 -5.24 10.63 -17.13
CA ILE A 223 -6.30 11.09 -16.22
C ILE A 223 -6.03 12.56 -15.94
N GLU A 224 -7.01 13.42 -16.16
CA GLU A 224 -6.91 14.86 -15.96
C GLU A 224 -7.76 15.29 -14.76
N PHE A 225 -7.15 16.11 -13.90
CA PHE A 225 -7.75 16.63 -12.69
C PHE A 225 -7.87 18.15 -12.77
N GLU A 226 -8.97 18.69 -12.24
CA GLU A 226 -9.17 20.12 -12.00
C GLU A 226 -9.42 20.39 -10.52
N ARG A 227 -8.96 21.53 -10.02
CA ARG A 227 -9.15 21.97 -8.64
C ARG A 227 -10.64 22.00 -8.28
N ASN A 228 -10.97 21.51 -7.08
CA ASN A 228 -12.33 21.48 -6.55
C ASN A 228 -12.57 22.70 -5.66
N PRO A 229 -13.29 23.74 -6.10
CA PRO A 229 -13.50 24.94 -5.31
C PRO A 229 -14.44 24.73 -4.10
N LEU A 230 -15.05 23.54 -3.99
CA LEU A 230 -15.87 23.14 -2.84
C LEU A 230 -15.11 22.34 -1.80
N TYR A 231 -13.82 22.06 -2.06
CA TYR A 231 -12.96 21.40 -1.08
C TYR A 231 -12.78 22.31 0.15
N TRP A 232 -12.92 21.76 1.35
CA TRP A 232 -12.89 22.57 2.57
C TRP A 232 -11.59 23.37 2.75
N ASN A 233 -10.46 22.83 2.27
CA ASN A 233 -9.15 23.48 2.31
C ASN A 233 -8.69 24.02 0.93
N ASP A 234 -9.63 24.40 0.08
CA ASP A 234 -9.32 24.92 -1.26
C ASP A 234 -8.39 26.14 -1.24
N LYS A 235 -8.52 27.02 -0.24
CA LYS A 235 -7.69 28.23 -0.10
C LYS A 235 -6.19 27.93 -0.03
N GLU A 236 -5.82 26.78 0.48
CA GLU A 236 -4.44 26.32 0.65
C GLU A 236 -3.97 25.44 -0.54
N THR A 237 -4.85 25.14 -1.48
CA THR A 237 -4.54 24.34 -2.66
C THR A 237 -3.98 25.24 -3.77
N VAL A 238 -2.73 25.03 -4.17
CA VAL A 238 -2.03 25.88 -5.15
C VAL A 238 -2.15 25.36 -6.58
N ILE A 239 -1.93 24.06 -6.80
CA ILE A 239 -2.07 23.43 -8.13
C ILE A 239 -3.52 23.55 -8.62
N ASN A 240 -3.73 24.14 -9.81
CA ASN A 240 -5.05 24.31 -10.39
C ASN A 240 -5.53 23.12 -11.20
N SER A 241 -4.59 22.36 -11.79
CA SER A 241 -4.89 21.16 -12.59
C SER A 241 -3.71 20.23 -12.64
N ALA A 242 -3.97 18.96 -12.93
CA ALA A 242 -2.91 17.96 -13.11
C ALA A 242 -3.29 16.96 -14.21
N THR A 243 -2.25 16.35 -14.79
CA THR A 243 -2.38 15.23 -15.71
C THR A 243 -1.55 14.06 -15.17
N PHE A 244 -2.18 12.92 -14.95
CA PHE A 244 -1.50 11.66 -14.66
C PHE A 244 -1.43 10.82 -15.92
N LEU A 245 -0.22 10.39 -16.30
CA LEU A 245 0.02 9.54 -17.48
C LEU A 245 0.17 8.08 -17.06
N ALA A 246 -0.23 7.16 -17.93
CA ALA A 246 -0.12 5.71 -17.71
C ALA A 246 1.07 5.13 -18.48
N ILE A 247 2.31 5.41 -18.02
CA ILE A 247 3.54 4.95 -18.67
C ILE A 247 4.19 3.85 -17.83
N GLU A 248 4.08 2.60 -18.28
CA GLU A 248 4.62 1.43 -17.56
C GLU A 248 6.14 1.24 -17.75
N ASN A 249 6.71 1.77 -18.81
CA ASN A 249 8.13 1.59 -19.15
C ASN A 249 9.00 2.70 -18.52
N PRO A 250 9.93 2.38 -17.59
CA PRO A 250 10.76 3.38 -16.92
C PRO A 250 11.68 4.16 -17.86
N SER A 251 12.15 3.57 -18.95
CA SER A 251 13.01 4.29 -19.92
C SER A 251 12.22 5.30 -20.74
N THR A 252 10.98 5.00 -21.09
CA THR A 252 10.06 5.93 -21.76
C THR A 252 9.70 7.07 -20.81
N ASP A 253 9.47 6.78 -19.53
CA ASP A 253 9.20 7.75 -18.48
C ASP A 253 10.34 8.79 -18.37
N VAL A 254 11.58 8.32 -18.23
CA VAL A 254 12.78 9.18 -18.20
C VAL A 254 12.96 9.98 -19.50
N ALA A 255 12.69 9.38 -20.66
CA ALA A 255 12.79 10.07 -21.93
C ALA A 255 11.80 11.25 -22.03
N ARG A 256 10.55 11.06 -21.61
CA ARG A 256 9.54 12.12 -21.55
C ARG A 256 9.87 13.20 -20.53
N TYR A 257 10.39 12.82 -19.36
CA TYR A 257 10.87 13.78 -18.38
C TYR A 257 11.99 14.69 -18.95
N ARG A 258 12.96 14.10 -19.66
CA ARG A 258 14.02 14.85 -20.33
C ARG A 258 13.53 15.76 -21.46
N ALA A 259 12.48 15.33 -22.16
CA ALA A 259 11.85 16.14 -23.21
C ALA A 259 11.02 17.32 -22.66
N GLY A 260 10.75 17.34 -21.34
CA GLY A 260 9.91 18.36 -20.72
C GLY A 260 8.41 18.05 -20.77
N ASP A 261 8.04 16.82 -21.13
CA ASP A 261 6.63 16.37 -21.17
C ASP A 261 6.12 15.94 -19.79
N LEU A 262 7.02 15.78 -18.81
CA LEU A 262 6.73 15.36 -17.44
C LEU A 262 7.43 16.25 -16.42
N ASP A 263 6.74 16.55 -15.33
CA ASP A 263 7.28 17.24 -14.16
C ASP A 263 7.79 16.26 -13.09
N MET A 264 7.15 15.10 -12.99
CA MET A 264 7.54 14.02 -12.07
C MET A 264 7.38 12.65 -12.76
N THR A 265 8.42 11.80 -12.65
CA THR A 265 8.33 10.40 -13.10
C THR A 265 7.55 9.56 -12.08
N SER A 266 7.22 8.33 -12.46
CA SER A 266 6.79 7.30 -11.50
C SER A 266 7.94 6.94 -10.52
N TYR A 267 7.68 6.01 -9.62
CA TYR A 267 8.62 5.55 -8.59
C TYR A 267 9.63 4.48 -9.08
N ALA A 268 9.84 4.37 -10.40
CA ALA A 268 10.75 3.41 -10.99
C ALA A 268 11.64 4.08 -12.04
N LEU A 269 12.95 4.11 -11.79
CA LEU A 269 13.93 4.55 -12.77
C LEU A 269 14.68 3.35 -13.36
N PRO A 270 15.20 3.44 -14.61
CA PRO A 270 16.01 2.38 -15.19
C PRO A 270 17.32 2.20 -14.41
N PRO A 271 17.63 1.00 -13.88
CA PRO A 271 18.85 0.76 -13.10
C PRO A 271 20.13 1.15 -13.83
N GLU A 272 20.24 0.85 -15.11
CA GLU A 272 21.39 1.14 -15.95
C GLU A 272 21.61 2.64 -16.21
N GLN A 273 20.59 3.47 -16.00
CA GLN A 273 20.66 4.91 -16.15
C GLN A 273 20.83 5.64 -14.81
N PHE A 274 20.59 4.96 -13.69
CA PHE A 274 20.45 5.61 -12.38
C PHE A 274 21.66 6.46 -11.97
N ALA A 275 22.88 5.89 -12.01
CA ALA A 275 24.10 6.63 -11.68
C ALA A 275 24.35 7.80 -12.64
N LYS A 276 23.99 7.66 -13.91
CA LYS A 276 24.09 8.73 -14.91
C LYS A 276 23.10 9.84 -14.61
N LEU A 277 21.84 9.49 -14.28
CA LEU A 277 20.80 10.46 -13.91
C LEU A 277 21.19 11.27 -12.68
N GLN A 278 21.72 10.64 -11.63
CA GLN A 278 22.21 11.35 -10.44
C GLN A 278 23.32 12.37 -10.77
N LYS A 279 24.18 12.06 -11.74
CA LYS A 279 25.26 12.94 -12.15
C LYS A 279 24.79 14.09 -13.06
N GLU A 280 23.88 13.80 -13.99
CA GLU A 280 23.43 14.76 -15.01
C GLU A 280 22.32 15.68 -14.51
N LEU A 281 21.52 15.22 -13.53
CA LEU A 281 20.36 15.92 -12.98
C LEU A 281 20.51 16.08 -11.45
N PRO A 282 21.55 16.80 -10.99
CA PRO A 282 21.79 16.97 -9.56
C PRO A 282 20.60 17.70 -8.89
N GLY A 283 20.09 17.11 -7.80
CA GLY A 283 18.94 17.66 -7.06
C GLY A 283 17.57 17.34 -7.65
N GLU A 284 17.51 16.64 -8.79
CA GLU A 284 16.23 16.16 -9.38
C GLU A 284 15.95 14.68 -9.05
N VAL A 285 16.96 13.89 -8.69
CA VAL A 285 16.81 12.47 -8.32
C VAL A 285 16.50 12.36 -6.84
N PHE A 286 15.28 11.99 -6.52
CA PHE A 286 14.83 11.63 -5.17
C PHE A 286 14.87 10.12 -5.01
N THR A 287 15.21 9.66 -3.81
CA THR A 287 15.28 8.24 -3.47
C THR A 287 14.62 8.04 -2.11
N THR A 288 13.39 7.58 -2.12
CA THR A 288 12.59 7.37 -0.91
C THR A 288 12.73 5.94 -0.43
N ARG A 289 13.21 5.73 0.80
CA ARG A 289 13.16 4.41 1.43
C ARG A 289 11.75 4.15 1.92
N THR A 290 11.08 3.17 1.33
CA THR A 290 9.68 2.90 1.62
C THR A 290 9.49 1.71 2.57
N LEU A 291 8.36 1.68 3.26
CA LEU A 291 7.89 0.53 4.05
C LEU A 291 7.27 -0.50 3.11
N ALA A 292 8.11 -1.12 2.28
CA ALA A 292 7.63 -2.05 1.27
C ALA A 292 8.60 -3.20 1.04
N THR A 293 8.05 -4.37 0.70
CA THR A 293 8.83 -5.58 0.41
C THR A 293 8.47 -6.16 -0.95
N TYR A 294 9.48 -6.42 -1.76
CA TYR A 294 9.38 -7.19 -3.00
C TYR A 294 9.56 -8.68 -2.69
N SER A 295 8.66 -9.51 -3.19
CA SER A 295 8.72 -10.96 -3.03
C SER A 295 8.22 -11.70 -4.27
N TYR A 296 8.49 -13.00 -4.34
CA TYR A 296 7.69 -13.92 -5.14
C TYR A 296 6.72 -14.64 -4.21
N GLU A 297 5.44 -14.52 -4.51
CA GLU A 297 4.41 -15.36 -3.93
C GLU A 297 4.40 -16.71 -4.65
N LEU A 298 4.38 -17.76 -3.87
CA LEU A 298 4.21 -19.12 -4.32
C LEU A 298 2.76 -19.53 -4.04
N ASN A 299 2.08 -20.20 -4.97
CA ASN A 299 0.73 -20.69 -4.70
C ASN A 299 0.80 -21.91 -3.77
N ASN A 300 0.74 -21.67 -2.45
CA ASN A 300 0.95 -22.70 -1.42
C ASN A 300 -0.06 -23.86 -1.45
N LYS A 301 -1.16 -23.72 -2.16
CA LYS A 301 -2.20 -24.78 -2.33
C LYS A 301 -2.01 -25.59 -3.62
N LYS A 302 -1.04 -25.24 -4.45
CA LYS A 302 -0.81 -25.84 -5.77
C LYS A 302 0.55 -26.53 -5.82
N ALA A 303 0.57 -27.81 -6.26
CA ALA A 303 1.82 -28.45 -6.58
C ALA A 303 2.60 -27.64 -7.65
N PRO A 304 3.91 -27.50 -7.51
CA PRO A 304 4.80 -28.16 -6.55
C PRO A 304 5.00 -27.37 -5.24
N PHE A 305 4.34 -26.22 -5.05
CA PHE A 305 4.58 -25.30 -3.93
C PHE A 305 3.79 -25.63 -2.66
N ASP A 306 2.95 -26.66 -2.68
CA ASP A 306 2.43 -27.32 -1.48
C ASP A 306 3.52 -28.07 -0.70
N ASN A 307 4.65 -28.39 -1.33
CA ASN A 307 5.81 -29.01 -0.70
C ASN A 307 6.78 -27.97 -0.12
N VAL A 308 6.98 -27.99 1.21
CA VAL A 308 7.87 -27.06 1.91
C VAL A 308 9.33 -27.18 1.47
N ASN A 309 9.81 -28.38 1.11
CA ASN A 309 11.18 -28.58 0.64
C ASN A 309 11.45 -27.84 -0.67
N VAL A 310 10.46 -27.81 -1.56
CA VAL A 310 10.53 -27.03 -2.82
C VAL A 310 10.59 -25.53 -2.51
N ARG A 311 9.73 -25.02 -1.64
CA ARG A 311 9.73 -23.60 -1.26
C ARG A 311 11.05 -23.20 -0.57
N LYS A 312 11.56 -24.08 0.31
CA LYS A 312 12.85 -23.88 0.97
C LYS A 312 14.00 -23.84 -0.03
N ALA A 313 14.04 -24.76 -0.98
CA ALA A 313 15.07 -24.80 -2.02
C ALA A 313 15.12 -23.51 -2.86
N LEU A 314 13.96 -22.93 -3.21
CA LEU A 314 13.88 -21.64 -3.91
C LEU A 314 14.45 -20.50 -3.05
N ASN A 315 14.14 -20.47 -1.76
CA ASN A 315 14.64 -19.45 -0.85
C ASN A 315 16.16 -19.54 -0.63
N LEU A 316 16.70 -20.76 -0.50
CA LEU A 316 18.13 -21.01 -0.26
C LEU A 316 18.97 -20.67 -1.49
N SER A 317 18.52 -21.02 -2.68
CA SER A 317 19.30 -20.89 -3.92
C SER A 317 19.22 -19.54 -4.61
N LEU A 318 18.54 -18.54 -4.00
CA LEU A 318 18.47 -17.17 -4.50
C LEU A 318 19.45 -16.26 -3.76
N ASP A 319 20.39 -15.65 -4.51
CA ASP A 319 21.29 -14.61 -3.98
C ASP A 319 20.65 -13.23 -4.13
N ARG A 320 20.16 -12.71 -3.03
CA ARG A 320 19.46 -11.42 -2.97
C ARG A 320 20.39 -10.23 -3.20
N ASN A 321 21.67 -10.37 -2.80
CA ASN A 321 22.67 -9.30 -3.02
C ASN A 321 22.96 -9.09 -4.51
N VAL A 322 22.94 -10.17 -5.32
CA VAL A 322 23.07 -10.03 -6.77
C VAL A 322 21.94 -9.19 -7.33
N ILE A 323 20.71 -9.36 -6.85
CA ILE A 323 19.55 -8.57 -7.30
C ILE A 323 19.69 -7.10 -6.89
N THR A 324 20.01 -6.83 -5.63
CA THR A 324 20.11 -5.45 -5.12
C THR A 324 21.32 -4.70 -5.64
N ASP A 325 22.50 -5.35 -5.64
CA ASP A 325 23.78 -4.67 -5.84
C ASP A 325 24.29 -4.73 -7.28
N LYS A 326 23.73 -5.62 -8.13
CA LYS A 326 24.17 -5.82 -9.51
C LYS A 326 23.05 -5.60 -10.54
N VAL A 327 21.80 -5.88 -10.19
CA VAL A 327 20.67 -5.74 -11.12
C VAL A 327 19.96 -4.40 -10.94
N LEU A 328 19.61 -4.02 -9.71
CA LEU A 328 18.84 -2.80 -9.42
C LEU A 328 19.71 -1.59 -9.09
N VAL A 329 20.73 -1.72 -8.27
CA VAL A 329 21.76 -0.72 -7.92
C VAL A 329 21.25 0.66 -7.48
N GLN A 330 20.05 0.73 -6.88
CA GLN A 330 19.36 1.97 -6.53
C GLN A 330 19.19 2.16 -5.01
N GLY A 331 19.80 1.28 -4.20
CA GLY A 331 19.75 1.33 -2.74
C GLY A 331 18.73 0.41 -2.09
N GLN A 332 18.11 -0.51 -2.84
CA GLN A 332 17.28 -1.56 -2.27
C GLN A 332 18.09 -2.40 -1.27
N THR A 333 17.45 -2.82 -0.18
CA THR A 333 18.09 -3.63 0.86
C THR A 333 17.64 -5.09 0.75
N PRO A 334 18.56 -6.07 0.62
CA PRO A 334 18.17 -7.49 0.58
C PRO A 334 17.46 -7.88 1.88
N THR A 335 16.40 -8.68 1.75
CA THR A 335 15.66 -9.19 2.93
C THR A 335 15.25 -10.64 2.74
N TYR A 336 15.17 -11.37 3.85
CA TYR A 336 14.72 -12.76 3.94
C TYR A 336 13.44 -12.89 4.77
N VAL A 337 12.88 -11.74 5.20
CA VAL A 337 11.61 -11.62 5.92
C VAL A 337 10.67 -10.72 5.16
N PHE A 338 9.37 -10.87 5.39
CA PHE A 338 8.36 -10.08 4.67
C PHE A 338 8.20 -8.68 5.27
N THR A 339 8.16 -8.57 6.58
CA THR A 339 7.99 -7.31 7.28
C THR A 339 9.30 -6.52 7.32
N PRO A 340 9.35 -5.26 6.83
CA PRO A 340 10.51 -4.40 7.01
C PRO A 340 10.82 -4.18 8.49
N THR A 341 12.05 -4.46 8.92
CA THR A 341 12.43 -4.39 10.35
C THR A 341 12.48 -2.96 10.92
N TYR A 342 12.37 -1.95 10.07
CA TYR A 342 12.35 -0.52 10.43
C TYR A 342 10.95 0.11 10.46
N ILE A 343 9.90 -0.69 10.26
CA ILE A 343 8.51 -0.28 10.51
C ILE A 343 8.25 -0.19 12.02
N GLU A 344 7.27 0.62 12.45
CA GLU A 344 6.88 0.66 13.86
C GLU A 344 6.53 -0.73 14.38
N GLU A 345 7.08 -1.08 15.55
CA GLU A 345 6.97 -2.39 16.22
C GLU A 345 7.58 -3.57 15.43
N GLY A 346 8.37 -3.29 14.35
CA GLY A 346 9.10 -4.32 13.59
C GLY A 346 10.50 -4.64 14.11
N HIS A 347 10.99 -3.92 15.11
CA HIS A 347 12.40 -3.93 15.56
C HIS A 347 12.89 -5.28 16.17
N LEU A 348 11.98 -6.14 16.59
CA LEU A 348 12.30 -7.48 17.11
C LEU A 348 12.37 -8.57 16.02
N ILE A 349 11.94 -8.25 14.79
CA ILE A 349 11.96 -9.19 13.68
C ILE A 349 13.41 -9.46 13.27
N GLN A 350 13.77 -10.74 13.17
CA GLN A 350 15.12 -11.18 12.84
C GLN A 350 15.17 -11.86 11.47
N GLN A 351 16.24 -11.60 10.73
CA GLN A 351 16.51 -12.36 9.51
C GLN A 351 16.79 -13.84 9.87
N PRO A 352 16.27 -14.83 9.12
CA PRO A 352 16.46 -16.24 9.42
C PRO A 352 17.94 -16.64 9.34
N ALA A 353 18.34 -17.65 10.11
CA ALA A 353 19.74 -18.06 10.27
C ALA A 353 20.45 -18.32 8.93
N TYR A 354 19.76 -18.97 7.97
CA TYR A 354 20.33 -19.28 6.66
C TYR A 354 20.72 -18.02 5.84
N SER A 355 20.22 -16.84 6.19
CA SER A 355 20.62 -15.60 5.54
C SER A 355 22.10 -15.28 5.67
N LYS A 356 22.74 -15.80 6.72
CA LYS A 356 24.17 -15.62 7.03
C LYS A 356 25.05 -16.75 6.49
N GLU A 357 24.47 -17.84 5.99
CA GLU A 357 25.20 -18.98 5.46
C GLU A 357 25.79 -18.67 4.07
N PRO A 358 26.99 -19.20 3.76
CA PRO A 358 27.57 -19.06 2.43
C PRO A 358 26.65 -19.63 1.34
N MET A 359 26.59 -18.97 0.18
CA MET A 359 25.75 -19.42 -0.94
C MET A 359 26.07 -20.88 -1.37
N ALA A 360 27.33 -21.31 -1.32
CA ALA A 360 27.72 -22.67 -1.66
C ALA A 360 26.99 -23.71 -0.79
N GLN A 361 26.95 -23.49 0.53
CA GLN A 361 26.28 -24.37 1.49
C GLN A 361 24.75 -24.36 1.24
N ARG A 362 24.15 -23.18 1.08
CA ARG A 362 22.71 -23.04 0.77
C ARG A 362 22.33 -23.75 -0.53
N ASN A 363 23.18 -23.65 -1.55
CA ASN A 363 22.96 -24.31 -2.84
C ASN A 363 23.02 -25.84 -2.74
N GLU A 364 23.96 -26.38 -1.95
CA GLU A 364 24.05 -27.83 -1.70
C GLU A 364 22.81 -28.36 -1.00
N GLU A 365 22.32 -27.64 0.02
CA GLU A 365 21.07 -27.99 0.70
C GLU A 365 19.87 -27.88 -0.24
N ALA A 366 19.78 -26.84 -1.07
CA ALA A 366 18.71 -26.68 -2.05
C ALA A 366 18.67 -27.84 -3.06
N ILE A 367 19.83 -28.26 -3.55
CA ILE A 367 19.94 -29.41 -4.47
C ILE A 367 19.41 -30.68 -3.78
N LYS A 368 19.86 -30.97 -2.57
CA LYS A 368 19.42 -32.13 -1.79
C LYS A 368 17.89 -32.13 -1.60
N LEU A 369 17.31 -31.00 -1.19
CA LEU A 369 15.86 -30.86 -0.99
C LEU A 369 15.05 -31.09 -2.27
N LEU A 370 15.56 -30.64 -3.43
CA LEU A 370 14.93 -30.88 -4.73
C LEU A 370 15.04 -32.35 -5.15
N GLU A 371 16.17 -33.00 -4.93
CA GLU A 371 16.35 -34.42 -5.21
C GLU A 371 15.44 -35.30 -4.33
N GLU A 372 15.32 -34.96 -3.03
CA GLU A 372 14.37 -35.60 -2.10
C GLU A 372 12.91 -35.39 -2.53
N ALA A 373 12.59 -34.28 -3.17
CA ALA A 373 11.28 -33.99 -3.73
C ALA A 373 11.05 -34.66 -5.11
N GLY A 374 12.02 -35.44 -5.62
CA GLY A 374 11.91 -36.22 -6.86
C GLY A 374 12.36 -35.49 -8.13
N TYR A 375 13.03 -34.34 -8.01
CA TYR A 375 13.54 -33.60 -9.17
C TYR A 375 14.97 -34.03 -9.52
N SER A 376 15.30 -33.96 -10.80
CA SER A 376 16.62 -34.32 -11.33
C SER A 376 16.92 -33.52 -12.58
N LYS A 377 18.14 -33.60 -13.13
CA LYS A 377 18.46 -32.97 -14.41
C LYS A 377 17.60 -33.49 -15.58
N ALA A 378 17.17 -34.74 -15.54
CA ALA A 378 16.29 -35.33 -16.55
C ALA A 378 14.82 -34.92 -16.33
N ASN A 379 14.45 -34.59 -15.10
CA ASN A 379 13.11 -34.14 -14.73
C ASN A 379 13.21 -32.92 -13.77
N PRO A 380 13.57 -31.73 -14.28
CA PRO A 380 13.72 -30.54 -13.44
C PRO A 380 12.37 -30.03 -12.95
N LEU A 381 12.40 -29.32 -11.82
CA LEU A 381 11.28 -28.50 -11.35
C LEU A 381 10.99 -27.42 -12.40
N LYS A 382 9.79 -27.45 -12.99
CA LYS A 382 9.35 -26.46 -13.97
C LYS A 382 8.18 -25.64 -13.43
N PHE A 383 8.27 -24.33 -13.53
CA PHE A 383 7.19 -23.41 -13.18
C PHE A 383 7.34 -22.08 -13.92
N SER A 384 6.29 -21.26 -13.88
CA SER A 384 6.33 -19.91 -14.43
C SER A 384 6.38 -18.85 -13.32
N ILE A 385 7.05 -17.72 -13.60
CA ILE A 385 6.95 -16.49 -12.83
C ILE A 385 6.07 -15.52 -13.59
N LEU A 386 4.91 -15.20 -13.03
CA LEU A 386 4.03 -14.14 -13.49
C LEU A 386 4.50 -12.79 -12.93
N TYR A 387 4.65 -11.77 -13.78
CA TYR A 387 4.95 -10.39 -13.36
C TYR A 387 4.17 -9.38 -14.22
N ASN A 388 3.86 -8.21 -13.62
CA ASN A 388 3.24 -7.12 -14.36
C ASN A 388 4.26 -6.40 -15.25
N THR A 389 3.79 -5.83 -16.36
CA THR A 389 4.61 -5.11 -17.33
C THR A 389 5.43 -4.01 -16.66
N ASN A 390 6.73 -4.23 -16.57
CA ASN A 390 7.74 -3.28 -16.09
C ASN A 390 9.12 -3.89 -16.34
N GLU A 391 10.03 -3.14 -16.98
CA GLU A 391 11.36 -3.65 -17.32
C GLU A 391 12.21 -4.00 -16.09
N ASN A 392 12.04 -3.33 -14.95
CA ASN A 392 12.76 -3.67 -13.73
C ASN A 392 12.27 -5.01 -13.17
N HIS A 393 10.97 -5.28 -13.19
CA HIS A 393 10.43 -6.60 -12.80
C HIS A 393 10.93 -7.72 -13.70
N LYS A 394 11.00 -7.46 -15.00
CA LYS A 394 11.58 -8.41 -15.98
C LYS A 394 13.05 -8.71 -15.68
N LYS A 395 13.87 -7.70 -15.41
CA LYS A 395 15.28 -7.86 -15.02
C LYS A 395 15.44 -8.73 -13.77
N VAL A 396 14.65 -8.46 -12.72
CA VAL A 396 14.64 -9.25 -11.48
C VAL A 396 14.23 -10.70 -11.77
N ALA A 397 13.19 -10.93 -12.57
CA ALA A 397 12.72 -12.27 -12.92
C ALA A 397 13.76 -13.06 -13.74
N ILE A 398 14.44 -12.42 -14.71
CA ILE A 398 15.55 -13.03 -15.46
C ILE A 398 16.70 -13.42 -14.52
N ALA A 399 17.09 -12.53 -13.62
CA ALA A 399 18.16 -12.78 -12.67
C ALA A 399 17.81 -13.94 -11.72
N ALA A 400 16.61 -13.96 -11.16
CA ALA A 400 16.15 -15.04 -10.29
C ALA A 400 16.10 -16.38 -11.00
N ALA A 401 15.52 -16.45 -12.19
CA ALA A 401 15.46 -17.67 -13.01
C ALA A 401 16.85 -18.20 -13.35
N SER A 402 17.78 -17.31 -13.73
CA SER A 402 19.16 -17.67 -14.05
C SER A 402 19.92 -18.21 -12.81
N MET A 403 19.74 -17.54 -11.65
CA MET A 403 20.37 -17.98 -10.41
C MET A 403 19.82 -19.33 -9.95
N TRP A 404 18.51 -19.54 -9.96
CA TRP A 404 17.92 -20.84 -9.61
C TRP A 404 18.46 -21.96 -10.50
N LYS A 405 18.52 -21.74 -11.82
CA LYS A 405 19.08 -22.74 -12.74
C LYS A 405 20.56 -23.02 -12.46
N ALA A 406 21.37 -22.00 -12.29
CA ALA A 406 22.81 -22.15 -12.08
C ALA A 406 23.13 -22.76 -10.69
N ASN A 407 22.52 -22.22 -9.63
CA ASN A 407 22.80 -22.60 -8.24
C ASN A 407 22.29 -24.01 -7.90
N THR A 408 21.29 -24.50 -8.61
CA THR A 408 20.78 -25.88 -8.45
C THR A 408 21.28 -26.83 -9.54
N LYS A 409 22.34 -26.46 -10.29
CA LYS A 409 22.93 -27.30 -11.34
C LYS A 409 21.91 -27.78 -12.38
N GLY A 410 20.88 -26.97 -12.66
CA GLY A 410 19.85 -27.26 -13.66
C GLY A 410 18.65 -28.07 -13.14
N LEU A 411 18.48 -28.23 -11.82
CA LEU A 411 17.29 -28.87 -11.27
C LEU A 411 16.06 -27.95 -11.27
N ILE A 412 16.22 -26.67 -11.54
CA ILE A 412 15.12 -25.71 -11.69
C ILE A 412 15.17 -25.10 -13.08
N ASP A 413 14.00 -25.04 -13.75
CA ASP A 413 13.81 -24.41 -15.05
C ASP A 413 12.56 -23.52 -15.02
N VAL A 414 12.75 -22.21 -15.14
CA VAL A 414 11.72 -21.21 -14.95
C VAL A 414 11.33 -20.54 -16.25
N LYS A 415 10.03 -20.47 -16.53
CA LYS A 415 9.44 -19.69 -17.61
C LYS A 415 9.00 -18.33 -17.08
N LEU A 416 9.12 -17.28 -17.87
CA LEU A 416 8.67 -15.92 -17.53
C LEU A 416 7.37 -15.60 -18.25
N GLU A 417 6.39 -15.06 -17.52
CA GLU A 417 5.08 -14.66 -18.03
C GLU A 417 4.80 -13.20 -17.66
N ASN A 418 4.49 -12.39 -18.66
CA ASN A 418 4.22 -10.96 -18.51
C ASN A 418 2.73 -10.68 -18.77
N GLN A 419 2.14 -9.85 -17.94
CA GLN A 419 0.79 -9.32 -18.14
C GLN A 419 0.75 -7.81 -17.80
N GLU A 420 -0.12 -7.09 -18.48
CA GLU A 420 -0.47 -5.71 -18.14
C GLU A 420 -1.07 -5.65 -16.72
N TRP A 421 -0.96 -4.49 -16.04
CA TRP A 421 -1.26 -4.34 -14.61
C TRP A 421 -2.61 -4.91 -14.18
N LYS A 422 -3.71 -4.50 -14.82
CA LYS A 422 -5.07 -4.94 -14.47
C LYS A 422 -5.24 -6.46 -14.62
N THR A 423 -4.82 -7.00 -15.77
CA THR A 423 -4.88 -8.45 -16.05
C THR A 423 -4.02 -9.25 -15.06
N TYR A 424 -2.85 -8.70 -14.70
CA TYR A 424 -1.96 -9.30 -13.73
C TYR A 424 -2.60 -9.39 -12.34
N ILE A 425 -3.21 -8.32 -11.85
CA ILE A 425 -3.90 -8.30 -10.56
C ILE A 425 -5.05 -9.32 -10.54
N ASP A 426 -5.89 -9.36 -11.58
CA ASP A 426 -6.98 -10.32 -11.72
C ASP A 426 -6.47 -11.78 -11.73
N SER A 427 -5.37 -12.05 -12.42
CA SER A 427 -4.75 -13.37 -12.46
C SER A 427 -4.20 -13.80 -11.10
N ARG A 428 -3.54 -12.89 -10.40
CA ARG A 428 -2.97 -13.12 -9.06
C ARG A 428 -4.06 -13.40 -8.03
N ARG A 429 -5.11 -12.60 -7.98
CA ARG A 429 -6.26 -12.81 -7.10
C ARG A 429 -6.97 -14.14 -7.34
N ALA A 430 -7.16 -14.50 -8.61
CA ALA A 430 -7.77 -15.75 -9.00
C ALA A 430 -6.86 -16.97 -8.80
N GLY A 431 -5.61 -16.80 -8.35
CA GLY A 431 -4.63 -17.89 -8.18
C GLY A 431 -4.19 -18.53 -9.49
N ARG A 432 -4.33 -17.82 -10.62
CA ARG A 432 -3.92 -18.30 -11.95
C ARG A 432 -2.43 -18.04 -12.21
N TYR A 433 -1.58 -18.56 -11.33
CA TYR A 433 -0.13 -18.46 -11.43
C TYR A 433 0.52 -19.64 -10.69
N ASP A 434 1.78 -19.92 -10.99
CA ASP A 434 2.64 -20.81 -10.21
C ASP A 434 3.40 -20.01 -9.15
N ALA A 435 4.29 -19.12 -9.57
CA ALA A 435 4.89 -18.06 -8.77
C ALA A 435 4.52 -16.71 -9.37
N ALA A 436 4.22 -15.73 -8.52
CA ALA A 436 3.91 -14.37 -8.96
C ALA A 436 4.83 -13.36 -8.28
N ARG A 437 5.28 -12.36 -9.04
CA ARG A 437 5.87 -11.16 -8.46
C ARG A 437 4.85 -10.55 -7.51
N ALA A 438 5.27 -10.17 -6.33
CA ALA A 438 4.45 -9.42 -5.40
C ALA A 438 5.24 -8.25 -4.80
N GLY A 439 4.55 -7.16 -4.51
CA GLY A 439 5.06 -6.07 -3.72
C GLY A 439 3.99 -5.67 -2.73
N TRP A 440 4.35 -5.59 -1.46
CA TRP A 440 3.47 -5.07 -0.45
C TRP A 440 4.03 -3.76 0.07
N ASN A 441 3.27 -2.69 -0.10
CA ASN A 441 3.53 -1.41 0.53
C ASN A 441 2.71 -1.35 1.81
N ALA A 442 3.29 -0.84 2.89
CA ALA A 442 2.56 -0.66 4.13
C ALA A 442 1.35 0.27 3.93
N ASP A 443 0.17 -0.18 4.34
CA ASP A 443 -1.04 0.65 4.32
C ASP A 443 -0.97 1.75 5.39
N TYR A 444 -0.18 1.53 6.43
CA TYR A 444 0.12 2.44 7.55
C TYR A 444 1.45 2.02 8.21
N ASN A 445 2.09 2.94 8.91
CA ASN A 445 3.39 2.67 9.54
C ASN A 445 3.24 1.91 10.86
N GLN A 446 2.92 0.59 10.76
CA GLN A 446 2.90 -0.32 11.90
C GLN A 446 2.95 -1.77 11.39
N ALA A 447 3.63 -2.69 12.07
CA ALA A 447 3.95 -4.04 11.58
C ALA A 447 2.73 -4.91 11.27
N THR A 448 1.55 -4.65 11.85
CA THR A 448 0.32 -5.41 11.54
C THR A 448 -0.07 -5.36 10.06
N THR A 449 0.27 -4.30 9.30
CA THR A 449 -0.05 -4.23 7.87
C THR A 449 0.58 -5.39 7.09
N PHE A 450 1.75 -5.87 7.52
CA PHE A 450 2.42 -7.04 6.98
C PHE A 450 1.89 -8.33 7.60
N GLY A 451 1.75 -8.37 8.93
CA GLY A 451 1.27 -9.55 9.65
C GLY A 451 -0.13 -9.98 9.20
N ASN A 452 -1.04 -9.05 9.02
CA ASN A 452 -2.41 -9.32 8.59
C ASN A 452 -2.52 -9.85 7.16
N TYR A 453 -1.52 -9.57 6.32
CA TYR A 453 -1.52 -10.00 4.92
C TYR A 453 -1.64 -11.52 4.77
N PHE A 454 -0.91 -12.29 5.58
CA PHE A 454 -0.86 -13.75 5.49
C PHE A 454 -1.80 -14.49 6.45
N LEU A 455 -2.70 -13.81 7.16
CA LEU A 455 -3.78 -14.49 7.88
C LEU A 455 -4.54 -15.43 6.94
N SER A 456 -4.88 -16.62 7.41
CA SER A 456 -5.55 -17.64 6.60
C SER A 456 -6.88 -17.18 6.00
N ASN A 457 -7.57 -16.23 6.66
CA ASN A 457 -8.82 -15.61 6.24
C ASN A 457 -8.67 -14.22 5.61
N SER A 458 -7.43 -13.74 5.39
CA SER A 458 -7.19 -12.43 4.79
C SER A 458 -7.59 -12.40 3.32
N SER A 459 -8.37 -11.40 2.92
CA SER A 459 -8.72 -11.16 1.52
C SER A 459 -7.51 -10.78 0.65
N ASN A 460 -6.41 -10.34 1.25
CA ASN A 460 -5.16 -9.98 0.58
C ASN A 460 -4.20 -11.17 0.39
N ASN A 461 -4.43 -12.30 1.06
CA ASN A 461 -3.56 -13.48 1.01
C ASN A 461 -3.70 -14.22 -0.33
N THR A 462 -3.11 -13.67 -1.38
CA THR A 462 -3.13 -14.29 -2.71
C THR A 462 -2.20 -15.50 -2.83
N ALA A 463 -1.18 -15.62 -1.97
CA ALA A 463 -0.30 -16.78 -1.86
C ALA A 463 -1.01 -18.04 -1.34
N LYS A 464 -2.21 -17.90 -0.79
CA LYS A 464 -2.99 -19.00 -0.17
C LYS A 464 -2.22 -19.71 0.94
N TYR A 465 -1.31 -19.00 1.60
CA TYR A 465 -0.65 -19.48 2.80
C TYR A 465 -1.67 -19.70 3.92
N ALA A 466 -1.51 -20.73 4.71
CA ALA A 466 -2.38 -21.00 5.85
C ALA A 466 -1.59 -21.78 6.91
N ASN A 467 -1.44 -21.18 8.07
CA ASN A 467 -0.83 -21.82 9.24
C ASN A 467 -1.52 -21.32 10.51
N PRO A 468 -2.19 -22.20 11.28
CA PRO A 468 -2.89 -21.81 12.52
C PRO A 468 -1.97 -21.18 13.58
N GLU A 469 -0.69 -21.58 13.66
CA GLU A 469 0.27 -20.99 14.62
C GLU A 469 0.61 -19.54 14.23
N TYR A 470 0.64 -19.24 12.91
CA TYR A 470 0.80 -17.89 12.40
C TYR A 470 -0.41 -17.02 12.76
N ASP A 471 -1.61 -17.54 12.50
CA ASP A 471 -2.86 -16.83 12.81
C ASP A 471 -2.96 -16.53 14.32
N GLU A 472 -2.58 -17.50 15.18
CA GLU A 472 -2.55 -17.32 16.63
C GLU A 472 -1.52 -16.27 17.04
N ALA A 473 -0.31 -16.27 16.45
CA ALA A 473 0.71 -15.27 16.74
C ALA A 473 0.24 -13.84 16.40
N ILE A 474 -0.46 -13.66 15.28
CA ILE A 474 -1.08 -12.36 14.97
C ILE A 474 -2.22 -12.03 15.94
N ALA A 475 -3.05 -13.00 16.34
CA ALA A 475 -4.11 -12.78 17.32
C ALA A 475 -3.54 -12.35 18.69
N GLU A 476 -2.38 -12.87 19.11
CA GLU A 476 -1.68 -12.41 20.32
C GLU A 476 -1.38 -10.91 20.28
N SER A 477 -1.06 -10.34 19.10
CA SER A 477 -0.78 -8.91 18.96
C SER A 477 -1.99 -8.03 19.28
N TYR A 478 -3.21 -8.49 19.00
CA TYR A 478 -4.44 -7.72 19.24
C TYR A 478 -4.80 -7.63 20.74
N VAL A 479 -4.35 -8.58 21.54
CA VAL A 479 -4.62 -8.59 22.98
C VAL A 479 -3.42 -8.14 23.82
N ALA A 480 -2.30 -7.82 23.18
CA ALA A 480 -1.10 -7.31 23.84
C ALA A 480 -1.36 -5.93 24.45
N THR A 481 -0.93 -5.75 25.70
CA THR A 481 -1.20 -4.53 26.49
C THR A 481 -0.29 -3.35 26.14
N ASP A 482 0.84 -3.62 25.46
CA ASP A 482 1.83 -2.61 25.12
C ASP A 482 2.49 -2.88 23.75
N ALA A 483 3.25 -1.91 23.25
CA ALA A 483 3.94 -1.98 21.97
C ALA A 483 4.99 -3.11 21.92
N GLU A 484 5.68 -3.37 23.03
CA GLU A 484 6.69 -4.44 23.11
C GLU A 484 6.05 -5.84 23.01
N GLY A 485 4.89 -6.03 23.63
CA GLY A 485 4.10 -7.27 23.51
C GLY A 485 3.64 -7.49 22.06
N ARG A 486 3.17 -6.45 21.37
CA ARG A 486 2.82 -6.52 19.97
C ARG A 486 4.04 -6.83 19.09
N ALA A 487 5.17 -6.16 19.32
CA ALA A 487 6.41 -6.41 18.56
C ALA A 487 6.88 -7.87 18.68
N LYS A 488 6.76 -8.49 19.88
CA LYS A 488 7.06 -9.92 20.08
C LYS A 488 6.13 -10.82 19.28
N ALA A 489 4.84 -10.52 19.24
CA ALA A 489 3.85 -11.28 18.48
C ALA A 489 4.15 -11.22 16.98
N TYR A 490 4.49 -10.05 16.43
CA TYR A 490 4.89 -9.92 15.01
C TYR A 490 6.18 -10.66 14.70
N ALA A 491 7.17 -10.58 15.59
CA ALA A 491 8.43 -11.33 15.42
C ALA A 491 8.19 -12.84 15.41
N LYS A 492 7.30 -13.35 16.27
CA LYS A 492 6.89 -14.76 16.30
C LYS A 492 6.19 -15.17 14.99
N ALA A 493 5.23 -14.37 14.51
CA ALA A 493 4.52 -14.63 13.26
C ALA A 493 5.50 -14.66 12.06
N GLU A 494 6.39 -13.68 11.98
CA GLU A 494 7.40 -13.62 10.91
C GLU A 494 8.36 -14.81 10.94
N GLU A 495 8.77 -15.28 12.14
CA GLU A 495 9.59 -16.48 12.30
C GLU A 495 8.87 -17.73 11.77
N ILE A 496 7.56 -17.87 12.02
CA ILE A 496 6.75 -18.98 11.52
C ILE A 496 6.69 -18.94 9.99
N LEU A 497 6.35 -17.77 9.41
CA LEU A 497 6.30 -17.59 7.95
C LEU A 497 7.65 -17.91 7.29
N ALA A 498 8.76 -17.48 7.90
CA ALA A 498 10.11 -17.75 7.41
C ALA A 498 10.48 -19.22 7.49
N LYS A 499 10.09 -19.95 8.55
CA LYS A 499 10.29 -21.40 8.69
C LYS A 499 9.49 -22.22 7.68
N ASP A 500 8.29 -21.76 7.36
CA ASP A 500 7.42 -22.41 6.37
C ASP A 500 7.81 -22.07 4.94
N PHE A 501 8.70 -21.10 4.73
CA PHE A 501 9.04 -20.58 3.41
C PHE A 501 7.80 -20.26 2.58
N GLY A 502 6.80 -19.65 3.22
CA GLY A 502 5.49 -19.37 2.60
C GLY A 502 5.56 -18.47 1.38
N ILE A 503 6.61 -17.66 1.30
CA ILE A 503 6.96 -16.78 0.16
C ILE A 503 8.47 -16.76 -0.05
N VAL A 504 8.93 -16.05 -1.09
CA VAL A 504 10.35 -15.73 -1.32
C VAL A 504 10.54 -14.22 -1.20
N PRO A 505 10.81 -13.67 0.01
CA PRO A 505 11.16 -12.26 0.17
C PRO A 505 12.49 -11.98 -0.53
N ILE A 506 12.63 -10.81 -1.16
CA ILE A 506 13.83 -10.51 -1.96
C ILE A 506 14.51 -9.23 -1.48
N PHE A 507 13.80 -8.10 -1.45
CA PHE A 507 14.36 -6.82 -0.98
C PHE A 507 13.28 -5.90 -0.44
N ASN A 508 13.70 -4.97 0.43
CA ASN A 508 12.88 -3.81 0.76
C ASN A 508 13.09 -2.73 -0.30
N TYR A 509 11.98 -2.08 -0.67
CA TYR A 509 11.96 -1.10 -1.74
C TYR A 509 12.66 0.20 -1.38
N VAL A 510 13.22 0.79 -2.41
CA VAL A 510 13.51 2.20 -2.52
C VAL A 510 12.78 2.70 -3.77
N ASN A 511 12.09 3.82 -3.67
CA ASN A 511 11.38 4.45 -4.77
C ASN A 511 12.21 5.61 -5.35
N PRO A 512 13.01 5.37 -6.41
CA PRO A 512 13.71 6.44 -7.09
C PRO A 512 12.76 7.13 -8.08
N ARG A 513 12.73 8.47 -8.09
CA ARG A 513 12.01 9.26 -9.09
C ARG A 513 12.76 10.54 -9.46
N LEU A 514 12.41 11.09 -10.61
CA LEU A 514 12.84 12.42 -11.04
C LEU A 514 11.72 13.42 -10.74
N VAL A 515 12.10 14.57 -10.21
CA VAL A 515 11.20 15.70 -9.92
C VAL A 515 11.85 16.97 -10.43
N LYS A 516 11.16 17.74 -11.25
CA LYS A 516 11.66 19.02 -11.80
C LYS A 516 11.97 20.00 -10.66
N PRO A 517 13.05 20.79 -10.77
CA PRO A 517 13.48 21.70 -9.69
C PRO A 517 12.44 22.76 -9.32
N TYR A 518 11.55 23.10 -10.26
CA TYR A 518 10.47 24.07 -10.04
C TYR A 518 9.25 23.47 -9.34
N VAL A 519 9.12 22.14 -9.25
CA VAL A 519 8.10 21.47 -8.44
C VAL A 519 8.55 21.48 -6.99
N LYS A 520 7.71 22.02 -6.11
CA LYS A 520 7.94 22.11 -4.67
C LYS A 520 6.83 21.39 -3.90
N GLY A 521 7.11 21.11 -2.61
CA GLY A 521 6.18 20.42 -1.72
C GLY A 521 6.38 18.89 -1.68
N TYR A 522 7.07 18.28 -2.65
CA TYR A 522 7.48 16.88 -2.57
C TYR A 522 8.74 16.76 -1.70
N SER A 523 8.71 15.95 -0.65
CA SER A 523 9.81 15.82 0.31
C SER A 523 10.74 14.63 0.01
N GLY A 524 10.23 13.55 -0.59
CA GLY A 524 10.92 12.27 -0.70
C GLY A 524 11.13 11.56 0.65
N LYS A 525 10.38 11.93 1.69
CA LYS A 525 10.54 11.40 3.06
C LYS A 525 9.35 10.59 3.56
N ASP A 526 8.20 10.67 2.91
CA ASP A 526 7.04 9.85 3.27
C ASP A 526 7.39 8.37 3.05
N PRO A 527 7.40 7.53 4.10
CA PRO A 527 7.75 6.12 3.97
C PRO A 527 6.70 5.29 3.23
N GLN A 528 5.52 5.85 2.95
CA GLN A 528 4.49 5.27 2.08
C GLN A 528 4.55 5.84 0.65
N ASP A 529 5.35 6.90 0.43
CA ASP A 529 5.57 7.60 -0.85
C ASP A 529 4.28 8.10 -1.52
N HIS A 530 3.31 8.55 -0.71
CA HIS A 530 2.08 9.14 -1.23
C HIS A 530 2.33 10.48 -1.89
N ILE A 531 1.64 10.73 -3.01
CA ILE A 531 1.64 12.00 -3.70
C ILE A 531 0.27 12.64 -3.57
N TYR A 532 0.19 13.74 -2.81
CA TYR A 532 -0.99 14.59 -2.74
C TYR A 532 -0.74 15.86 -3.53
N LEU A 533 -1.49 16.08 -4.62
CA LEU A 533 -1.36 17.29 -5.46
C LEU A 533 -1.59 18.57 -4.65
N ARG A 534 -2.45 18.53 -3.62
CA ARG A 534 -2.70 19.65 -2.70
C ARG A 534 -1.46 20.09 -1.91
N ASN A 535 -0.45 19.20 -1.81
CA ASN A 535 0.81 19.49 -1.12
C ASN A 535 1.89 20.04 -2.07
N LEU A 536 1.60 20.20 -3.37
CA LEU A 536 2.55 20.62 -4.37
C LEU A 536 2.27 22.06 -4.85
N TYR A 537 3.31 22.70 -5.36
CA TYR A 537 3.21 23.98 -6.06
C TYR A 537 4.38 24.15 -7.04
N ILE A 538 4.21 25.02 -8.04
CA ILE A 538 5.20 25.30 -9.06
C ILE A 538 5.72 26.71 -8.86
N ILE A 539 7.03 26.85 -8.70
CA ILE A 539 7.71 28.15 -8.66
C ILE A 539 8.04 28.61 -10.08
N LYS A 540 8.17 29.92 -10.27
CA LYS A 540 8.54 30.52 -11.55
C LYS A 540 9.87 29.94 -12.06
N HIS A 541 9.91 29.51 -13.33
CA HIS A 541 11.04 28.87 -14.00
C HIS A 541 11.16 29.28 -15.47
#